data_63020ede17586290f4ceff1cafa4493a
#
_entry.id   63020ede17586290f4ceff1cafa4493a
#
_cell.length_a   1.000
_cell.length_b   1.000
_cell.length_c   1.000
_cell.angle_alpha   90.00
_cell.angle_beta   90.00
_cell.angle_gamma   90.00
#
_symmetry.space_group_name_H-M   'P 1'
#
loop_
_entity.id
_entity.type
_entity.pdbx_description
1 polymer ?
#
loop_
_entity_poly.entity_id
_entity_poly.type
_entity_poly.pdbx_seq_one_letter_code
_entity_poly.pdbx_strand_id
1 'polypeptide(L)'
;MAEQKQSILTGDRPTGRLHLGHYVGSLKRRVELQNSGLYDEINILIADDQALTDNADNPAKIRDNIINVVLDYLSVGLDPEKVTICVQSALPALHALTFYYLNLVTTARLSRNPTVKAEIQMRGFADEGLPAGFFCYPVSQAADITAFDANVVPVGEDQLPMIEQTREIVEKFNKVYGETLVLPKAVIPENETQRRLPGVDGKAKMSKSLGNCIYLSDDPKTVKKQVNGHMFTDPQHLQISDPGHIEGNVVFTYLDAFCTDAHFAEFLPDYANLEEMKDHYRRGGLGDGTCKKFLINILEETLSPIRAERAKWENDIGAVYDILQAGTAKAVETTNATLARVRKAMRINYFEDRSIIKEWDKLLKAAKQ
;
A
#
# COMPACT_ATOMS: atom_id res chain seq x y z
N MET A 1 -30.06 -6.43 13.88
CA MET A 1 -29.30 -6.21 12.65
C MET A 1 -28.09 -7.10 12.76
N ALA A 2 -27.77 -7.95 11.78
CA ALA A 2 -26.53 -8.70 11.81
C ALA A 2 -25.37 -7.68 11.81
N GLU A 3 -24.40 -7.88 12.69
CA GLU A 3 -23.21 -7.04 12.77
C GLU A 3 -22.52 -7.10 11.41
N GLN A 4 -22.25 -5.95 10.81
CA GLN A 4 -21.64 -5.91 9.48
C GLN A 4 -20.19 -6.41 9.60
N LYS A 5 -19.87 -7.45 8.84
CA LYS A 5 -18.50 -8.01 8.77
C LYS A 5 -17.49 -6.91 8.49
N GLN A 6 -16.43 -6.86 9.30
CA GLN A 6 -15.34 -5.89 9.12
C GLN A 6 -14.27 -6.49 8.23
N SER A 7 -14.19 -6.01 6.98
CA SER A 7 -13.23 -6.47 5.98
C SER A 7 -12.27 -5.35 5.57
N ILE A 8 -10.98 -5.65 5.62
CA ILE A 8 -9.91 -4.76 5.16
C ILE A 8 -9.40 -5.22 3.80
N LEU A 9 -9.17 -4.26 2.89
CA LEU A 9 -8.28 -4.44 1.75
C LEU A 9 -7.12 -3.45 1.82
N THR A 10 -5.93 -3.95 1.62
CA THR A 10 -4.69 -3.18 1.44
C THR A 10 -3.79 -3.90 0.45
N GLY A 11 -2.72 -3.28 -0.02
CA GLY A 11 -1.79 -3.96 -0.94
C GLY A 11 -0.68 -3.05 -1.43
N ASP A 12 0.23 -3.65 -2.19
CA ASP A 12 1.36 -2.94 -2.81
C ASP A 12 1.58 -3.44 -4.24
N ARG A 13 2.11 -2.56 -5.08
CA ARG A 13 2.55 -2.90 -6.43
C ARG A 13 3.92 -3.58 -6.36
N PRO A 14 4.15 -4.75 -6.98
CA PRO A 14 5.41 -5.49 -6.92
C PRO A 14 6.47 -4.88 -7.87
N THR A 15 6.80 -3.61 -7.68
CA THR A 15 7.77 -2.88 -8.50
C THR A 15 9.20 -2.94 -7.94
N GLY A 16 9.45 -3.73 -6.91
CA GLY A 16 10.72 -3.94 -6.22
C GLY A 16 10.51 -4.24 -4.74
N ARG A 17 11.61 -4.53 -4.01
CA ARG A 17 11.61 -4.78 -2.57
C ARG A 17 10.96 -3.62 -1.79
N LEU A 18 10.39 -3.90 -0.61
CA LEU A 18 9.83 -2.87 0.25
C LEU A 18 10.93 -2.18 1.08
N HIS A 19 10.70 -0.92 1.44
CA HIS A 19 11.66 -0.07 2.12
C HIS A 19 11.04 0.55 3.39
N LEU A 20 11.85 1.23 4.21
CA LEU A 20 11.41 1.85 5.47
C LEU A 20 10.18 2.76 5.31
N GLY A 21 10.05 3.44 4.16
CA GLY A 21 8.85 4.23 3.87
C GLY A 21 7.55 3.40 3.80
N HIS A 22 7.61 2.17 3.25
CA HIS A 22 6.48 1.23 3.29
C HIS A 22 6.25 0.71 4.71
N TYR A 23 7.34 0.43 5.44
CA TYR A 23 7.24 -0.07 6.81
C TYR A 23 6.49 0.91 7.72
N VAL A 24 6.95 2.16 7.78
CA VAL A 24 6.34 3.20 8.60
C VAL A 24 4.95 3.60 8.09
N GLY A 25 4.80 3.77 6.78
CA GLY A 25 3.55 4.27 6.20
C GLY A 25 2.43 3.25 6.12
N SER A 26 2.72 1.95 6.19
CA SER A 26 1.73 0.91 5.90
C SER A 26 1.93 -0.40 6.65
N LEU A 27 3.12 -1.04 6.54
CA LEU A 27 3.28 -2.42 7.00
C LEU A 27 3.13 -2.57 8.52
N LYS A 28 3.74 -1.67 9.30
CA LYS A 28 3.59 -1.65 10.76
C LYS A 28 2.12 -1.61 11.16
N ARG A 29 1.35 -0.75 10.49
CA ARG A 29 -0.10 -0.62 10.74
C ARG A 29 -0.87 -1.88 10.36
N ARG A 30 -0.50 -2.56 9.28
CA ARG A 30 -1.13 -3.84 8.89
C ARG A 30 -0.94 -4.91 9.96
N VAL A 31 0.26 -5.02 10.53
CA VAL A 31 0.54 -5.94 11.64
C VAL A 31 -0.25 -5.57 12.89
N GLU A 32 -0.38 -4.29 13.22
CA GLU A 32 -1.22 -3.81 14.32
C GLU A 32 -2.69 -4.17 14.11
N LEU A 33 -3.23 -3.92 12.91
CA LEU A 33 -4.62 -4.26 12.55
C LEU A 33 -4.86 -5.77 12.63
N GLN A 34 -3.93 -6.57 12.12
CA GLN A 34 -3.97 -8.04 12.22
C GLN A 34 -4.07 -8.50 13.69
N ASN A 35 -3.28 -7.90 14.56
CA ASN A 35 -3.19 -8.29 15.97
C ASN A 35 -4.28 -7.67 16.86
N SER A 36 -5.04 -6.71 16.35
CA SER A 36 -6.11 -6.04 17.09
C SER A 36 -7.31 -6.95 17.36
N GLY A 37 -7.55 -7.97 16.51
CA GLY A 37 -8.73 -8.84 16.59
C GLY A 37 -10.06 -8.14 16.24
N LEU A 38 -10.01 -6.92 15.69
CA LEU A 38 -11.19 -6.11 15.37
C LEU A 38 -11.79 -6.39 13.99
N TYR A 39 -11.08 -7.16 13.15
CA TYR A 39 -11.42 -7.37 11.75
C TYR A 39 -11.63 -8.85 11.47
N ASP A 40 -12.71 -9.17 10.78
CA ASP A 40 -13.06 -10.55 10.40
C ASP A 40 -12.21 -11.04 9.23
N GLU A 41 -11.83 -10.12 8.34
CA GLU A 41 -11.00 -10.42 7.17
C GLU A 41 -9.99 -9.30 6.90
N ILE A 42 -8.76 -9.70 6.64
CA ILE A 42 -7.68 -8.81 6.19
C ILE A 42 -7.11 -9.38 4.90
N ASN A 43 -7.36 -8.68 3.80
CA ASN A 43 -6.91 -9.06 2.48
C ASN A 43 -5.76 -8.15 2.04
N ILE A 44 -4.67 -8.76 1.59
CA ILE A 44 -3.45 -8.06 1.14
C ILE A 44 -3.20 -8.42 -0.33
N LEU A 45 -3.45 -7.45 -1.20
CA LEU A 45 -3.38 -7.62 -2.64
C LEU A 45 -1.99 -7.25 -3.17
N ILE A 46 -1.35 -8.15 -3.87
CA ILE A 46 -0.18 -7.85 -4.70
C ILE A 46 -0.70 -7.38 -6.05
N ALA A 47 -0.67 -6.06 -6.27
CA ALA A 47 -1.30 -5.40 -7.40
C ALA A 47 -0.38 -5.41 -8.64
N ASP A 48 -0.19 -6.57 -9.22
CA ASP A 48 0.68 -6.79 -10.38
C ASP A 48 0.08 -6.26 -11.69
N ASP A 49 -1.22 -6.43 -11.93
CA ASP A 49 -1.91 -5.81 -13.07
C ASP A 49 -1.81 -4.28 -13.03
N GLN A 50 -2.01 -3.70 -11.84
CA GLN A 50 -1.86 -2.25 -11.68
C GLN A 50 -0.41 -1.83 -11.88
N ALA A 51 0.56 -2.65 -11.49
CA ALA A 51 1.98 -2.37 -11.73
C ALA A 51 2.33 -2.38 -13.23
N LEU A 52 1.65 -3.17 -14.04
CA LEU A 52 1.86 -3.21 -15.49
C LEU A 52 1.37 -1.93 -16.20
N THR A 53 0.49 -1.14 -15.61
CA THR A 53 -0.03 0.08 -16.27
C THR A 53 1.05 1.12 -16.60
N ASP A 54 2.18 1.06 -15.91
CA ASP A 54 3.35 1.91 -16.14
C ASP A 54 4.68 1.13 -16.23
N ASN A 55 4.63 -0.19 -16.39
CA ASN A 55 5.77 -1.09 -16.60
C ASN A 55 5.42 -2.17 -17.65
N ALA A 56 4.58 -1.86 -18.62
CA ALA A 56 4.14 -2.83 -19.64
C ALA A 56 5.29 -3.35 -20.51
N ASP A 57 6.32 -2.56 -20.67
CA ASP A 57 7.56 -2.87 -21.40
C ASP A 57 8.53 -3.77 -20.62
N ASN A 58 8.32 -3.92 -19.30
CA ASN A 58 9.19 -4.71 -18.44
C ASN A 58 8.40 -5.63 -17.47
N PRO A 59 7.65 -6.61 -17.98
CA PRO A 59 6.85 -7.52 -17.14
C PRO A 59 7.70 -8.42 -16.25
N ALA A 60 8.95 -8.72 -16.66
CA ALA A 60 9.88 -9.50 -15.85
C ALA A 60 10.16 -8.84 -14.50
N LYS A 61 10.31 -7.50 -14.46
CA LYS A 61 10.48 -6.73 -13.23
C LYS A 61 9.33 -6.99 -12.25
N ILE A 62 8.10 -7.03 -12.74
CA ILE A 62 6.91 -7.25 -11.90
C ILE A 62 6.93 -8.69 -11.37
N ARG A 63 7.09 -9.67 -12.27
CA ARG A 63 7.15 -11.09 -11.93
C ARG A 63 8.21 -11.39 -10.86
N ASP A 64 9.43 -10.91 -11.06
CA ASP A 64 10.57 -11.20 -10.18
C ASP A 64 10.40 -10.56 -8.79
N ASN A 65 9.55 -9.54 -8.67
CA ASN A 65 9.33 -8.85 -7.40
C ASN A 65 8.10 -9.34 -6.62
N ILE A 66 7.24 -10.18 -7.18
CA ILE A 66 6.12 -10.77 -6.43
C ILE A 66 6.62 -11.48 -5.18
N ILE A 67 7.56 -12.41 -5.35
CA ILE A 67 8.12 -13.19 -4.23
C ILE A 67 8.83 -12.30 -3.21
N ASN A 68 9.54 -11.26 -3.66
CA ASN A 68 10.21 -10.32 -2.76
C ASN A 68 9.23 -9.57 -1.86
N VAL A 69 8.08 -9.16 -2.40
CA VAL A 69 7.04 -8.48 -1.64
C VAL A 69 6.39 -9.42 -0.61
N VAL A 70 6.14 -10.69 -0.98
CA VAL A 70 5.62 -11.69 -0.04
C VAL A 70 6.61 -11.93 1.09
N LEU A 71 7.90 -12.09 0.78
CA LEU A 71 8.96 -12.24 1.77
C LEU A 71 9.01 -11.04 2.73
N ASP A 72 8.89 -9.82 2.21
CA ASP A 72 8.86 -8.61 3.04
C ASP A 72 7.61 -8.61 3.96
N TYR A 73 6.43 -9.02 3.47
CA TYR A 73 5.21 -9.13 4.27
C TYR A 73 5.35 -10.13 5.43
N LEU A 74 5.83 -11.33 5.15
CA LEU A 74 6.04 -12.35 6.17
C LEU A 74 7.12 -11.93 7.19
N SER A 75 8.16 -11.27 6.71
CA SER A 75 9.29 -10.83 7.53
C SER A 75 8.94 -9.73 8.54
N VAL A 76 7.97 -8.87 8.23
CA VAL A 76 7.49 -7.85 9.17
C VAL A 76 6.45 -8.38 10.16
N GLY A 77 6.07 -9.67 10.06
CA GLY A 77 5.16 -10.33 11.00
C GLY A 77 3.70 -10.43 10.53
N LEU A 78 3.44 -10.29 9.23
CA LEU A 78 2.13 -10.66 8.70
C LEU A 78 2.00 -12.19 8.69
N ASP A 79 0.97 -12.66 9.37
CA ASP A 79 0.69 -14.07 9.63
C ASP A 79 -0.29 -14.61 8.58
N PRO A 80 0.12 -15.56 7.72
CA PRO A 80 -0.74 -16.09 6.66
C PRO A 80 -1.95 -16.85 7.16
N GLU A 81 -2.00 -17.22 8.45
CA GLU A 81 -3.19 -17.83 9.05
C GLU A 81 -4.26 -16.76 9.40
N LYS A 82 -3.84 -15.49 9.58
CA LYS A 82 -4.71 -14.36 9.94
C LYS A 82 -5.04 -13.45 8.77
N VAL A 83 -4.16 -13.39 7.76
CA VAL A 83 -4.35 -12.54 6.59
C VAL A 83 -4.37 -13.35 5.30
N THR A 84 -5.10 -12.87 4.30
CA THR A 84 -5.13 -13.47 2.96
C THR A 84 -4.22 -12.67 2.04
N ILE A 85 -3.07 -13.24 1.66
CA ILE A 85 -2.15 -12.63 0.67
C ILE A 85 -2.48 -13.22 -0.70
N CYS A 86 -2.77 -12.37 -1.70
CA CYS A 86 -3.19 -12.81 -3.03
C CYS A 86 -2.62 -11.95 -4.16
N VAL A 87 -2.59 -12.51 -5.37
CA VAL A 87 -2.11 -11.84 -6.59
C VAL A 87 -3.29 -11.34 -7.42
N GLN A 88 -3.26 -10.07 -7.81
CA GLN A 88 -4.35 -9.38 -8.51
C GLN A 88 -4.69 -10.03 -9.86
N SER A 89 -3.69 -10.30 -10.70
CA SER A 89 -3.90 -10.89 -12.03
C SER A 89 -4.53 -12.29 -12.02
N ALA A 90 -4.43 -12.99 -10.89
CA ALA A 90 -5.06 -14.30 -10.71
C ALA A 90 -6.53 -14.23 -10.26
N LEU A 91 -7.12 -13.05 -10.17
CA LEU A 91 -8.51 -12.80 -9.75
C LEU A 91 -9.39 -12.32 -10.92
N PRO A 92 -9.94 -13.21 -11.76
CA PRO A 92 -10.68 -12.81 -12.97
C PRO A 92 -11.89 -11.91 -12.71
N ALA A 93 -12.48 -12.01 -11.50
CA ALA A 93 -13.61 -11.18 -11.10
C ALA A 93 -13.29 -9.69 -11.16
N LEU A 94 -12.05 -9.28 -10.83
CA LEU A 94 -11.64 -7.87 -10.81
C LEU A 94 -11.72 -7.24 -12.20
N HIS A 95 -11.31 -7.97 -13.24
CA HIS A 95 -11.37 -7.49 -14.62
C HIS A 95 -12.81 -7.28 -15.08
N ALA A 96 -13.71 -8.22 -14.76
CA ALA A 96 -15.13 -8.09 -15.09
C ALA A 96 -15.77 -6.92 -14.35
N LEU A 97 -15.53 -6.76 -13.06
CA LEU A 97 -16.02 -5.63 -12.25
C LEU A 97 -15.49 -4.30 -12.79
N THR A 98 -14.19 -4.22 -13.11
CA THR A 98 -13.58 -3.03 -13.73
C THR A 98 -14.34 -2.63 -14.98
N PHE A 99 -14.62 -3.58 -15.88
CA PHE A 99 -15.37 -3.28 -17.11
C PHE A 99 -16.79 -2.79 -16.82
N TYR A 100 -17.50 -3.38 -15.87
CA TYR A 100 -18.82 -2.91 -15.48
C TYR A 100 -18.79 -1.50 -14.90
N TYR A 101 -17.80 -1.19 -14.06
CA TYR A 101 -17.65 0.12 -13.42
C TYR A 101 -17.21 1.23 -14.40
N LEU A 102 -16.46 0.90 -15.44
CA LEU A 102 -16.12 1.83 -16.53
C LEU A 102 -17.37 2.42 -17.18
N ASN A 103 -18.49 1.70 -17.21
CA ASN A 103 -19.76 2.21 -17.71
C ASN A 103 -20.47 3.19 -16.75
N LEU A 104 -20.02 3.28 -15.53
CA LEU A 104 -20.57 4.18 -14.49
C LEU A 104 -19.77 5.47 -14.32
N VAL A 105 -18.57 5.57 -14.90
CA VAL A 105 -17.67 6.71 -14.77
C VAL A 105 -17.45 7.38 -16.10
N THR A 106 -17.38 8.71 -16.13
CA THR A 106 -17.03 9.45 -17.35
C THR A 106 -15.53 9.73 -17.44
N THR A 107 -14.98 9.84 -18.65
CA THR A 107 -13.60 10.25 -18.89
C THR A 107 -13.28 11.60 -18.24
N ALA A 108 -14.25 12.53 -18.29
CA ALA A 108 -14.12 13.84 -17.62
C ALA A 108 -13.98 13.74 -16.10
N ARG A 109 -14.63 12.75 -15.45
CA ARG A 109 -14.45 12.51 -14.00
C ARG A 109 -13.09 11.92 -13.69
N LEU A 110 -12.63 10.94 -14.48
CA LEU A 110 -11.28 10.36 -14.33
C LEU A 110 -10.19 11.42 -14.50
N SER A 111 -10.29 12.27 -15.52
CA SER A 111 -9.33 13.36 -15.78
C SER A 111 -9.26 14.40 -14.66
N ARG A 112 -10.27 14.51 -13.80
CA ARG A 112 -10.30 15.46 -12.68
C ARG A 112 -9.74 14.90 -11.38
N ASN A 113 -9.47 13.59 -11.31
CA ASN A 113 -8.89 13.00 -10.10
C ASN A 113 -7.50 13.61 -9.83
N PRO A 114 -7.27 14.26 -8.66
CA PRO A 114 -6.03 14.98 -8.39
C PRO A 114 -4.82 14.05 -8.29
N THR A 115 -4.99 12.83 -7.76
CA THR A 115 -3.92 11.82 -7.68
C THR A 115 -3.47 11.43 -9.07
N VAL A 116 -4.40 11.11 -9.97
CA VAL A 116 -4.10 10.75 -11.37
C VAL A 116 -3.41 11.89 -12.10
N LYS A 117 -3.86 13.14 -11.91
CA LYS A 117 -3.21 14.31 -12.52
C LYS A 117 -1.76 14.47 -12.07
N ALA A 118 -1.51 14.37 -10.77
CA ALA A 118 -0.15 14.49 -10.23
C ALA A 118 0.76 13.37 -10.76
N GLU A 119 0.27 12.15 -10.86
CA GLU A 119 1.04 11.02 -11.37
C GLU A 119 1.32 11.13 -12.87
N ILE A 120 0.35 11.59 -13.69
CA ILE A 120 0.55 11.85 -15.12
C ILE A 120 1.68 12.86 -15.35
N GLN A 121 1.69 13.94 -14.57
CA GLN A 121 2.75 14.96 -14.66
C GLN A 121 4.11 14.40 -14.22
N MET A 122 4.15 13.69 -13.10
CA MET A 122 5.39 13.14 -12.55
C MET A 122 6.04 12.11 -13.47
N ARG A 123 5.24 11.38 -14.26
CA ARG A 123 5.71 10.32 -15.18
C ARG A 123 5.97 10.78 -16.61
N GLY A 124 5.72 12.04 -16.93
CA GLY A 124 5.91 12.57 -18.27
C GLY A 124 4.88 12.10 -19.31
N PHE A 125 3.81 11.43 -18.93
CA PHE A 125 2.77 10.94 -19.86
C PHE A 125 2.02 12.05 -20.60
N ALA A 126 2.14 13.29 -20.13
CA ALA A 126 1.57 14.43 -20.85
C ALA A 126 2.24 14.65 -22.21
N ASP A 127 3.54 14.34 -22.33
CA ASP A 127 4.32 14.56 -23.54
C ASP A 127 4.44 13.30 -24.41
N GLU A 128 4.47 12.10 -23.81
CA GLU A 128 4.69 10.82 -24.49
C GLU A 128 3.40 10.08 -24.86
N GLY A 129 2.27 10.54 -24.34
CA GLY A 129 0.98 9.87 -24.48
C GLY A 129 0.60 9.05 -23.25
N LEU A 130 -0.65 9.16 -22.84
CA LEU A 130 -1.19 8.51 -21.65
C LEU A 130 -1.69 7.10 -21.99
N PRO A 131 -1.12 6.03 -21.39
CA PRO A 131 -1.64 4.68 -21.58
C PRO A 131 -3.08 4.55 -21.06
N ALA A 132 -3.97 3.91 -21.83
CA ALA A 132 -5.38 3.73 -21.45
C ALA A 132 -5.51 2.97 -20.11
N GLY A 133 -4.69 1.94 -19.88
CA GLY A 133 -4.66 1.21 -18.61
C GLY A 133 -4.32 2.11 -17.43
N PHE A 134 -3.33 2.99 -17.59
CA PHE A 134 -2.99 3.97 -16.57
C PHE A 134 -4.11 4.98 -16.32
N PHE A 135 -4.80 5.41 -17.37
CA PHE A 135 -5.94 6.32 -17.23
C PHE A 135 -7.12 5.68 -16.49
N CYS A 136 -7.32 4.37 -16.66
CA CYS A 136 -8.44 3.62 -16.10
C CYS A 136 -8.15 2.96 -14.74
N TYR A 137 -6.89 2.95 -14.24
CA TYR A 137 -6.55 2.23 -13.01
C TYR A 137 -7.39 2.64 -11.78
N PRO A 138 -7.91 3.90 -11.66
CA PRO A 138 -8.77 4.24 -10.53
C PRO A 138 -10.06 3.42 -10.47
N VAL A 139 -10.56 3.00 -11.64
CA VAL A 139 -11.75 2.13 -11.76
C VAL A 139 -11.39 0.69 -11.41
N SER A 140 -10.20 0.23 -11.81
CA SER A 140 -9.66 -1.07 -11.40
C SER A 140 -9.46 -1.14 -9.87
N GLN A 141 -8.92 -0.09 -9.26
CA GLN A 141 -8.79 -0.03 -7.81
C GLN A 141 -10.14 -0.05 -7.08
N ALA A 142 -11.18 0.55 -7.66
CA ALA A 142 -12.53 0.43 -7.13
C ALA A 142 -13.06 -1.03 -7.22
N ALA A 143 -12.73 -1.76 -8.29
CA ALA A 143 -13.04 -3.17 -8.41
C ALA A 143 -12.29 -4.01 -7.38
N ASP A 144 -11.00 -3.75 -7.14
CA ASP A 144 -10.22 -4.40 -6.09
C ASP A 144 -10.91 -4.27 -4.73
N ILE A 145 -11.28 -3.05 -4.33
CA ILE A 145 -11.87 -2.75 -3.04
C ILE A 145 -13.24 -3.43 -2.87
N THR A 146 -14.10 -3.29 -3.87
CA THR A 146 -15.49 -3.77 -3.77
C THR A 146 -15.60 -5.28 -3.93
N ALA A 147 -14.67 -5.93 -4.64
CA ALA A 147 -14.68 -7.38 -4.82
C ALA A 147 -14.51 -8.16 -3.50
N PHE A 148 -13.83 -7.56 -2.53
CA PHE A 148 -13.62 -8.13 -1.19
C PHE A 148 -14.65 -7.63 -0.16
N ASP A 149 -15.71 -6.91 -0.57
CA ASP A 149 -16.62 -6.21 0.32
C ASP A 149 -15.87 -5.37 1.39
N ALA A 150 -14.72 -4.81 1.02
CA ALA A 150 -13.87 -4.08 1.95
C ALA A 150 -14.55 -2.79 2.39
N ASN A 151 -14.98 -2.77 3.65
CA ASN A 151 -15.58 -1.58 4.27
C ASN A 151 -14.53 -0.69 4.97
N VAL A 152 -13.29 -1.17 5.14
CA VAL A 152 -12.17 -0.45 5.71
C VAL A 152 -10.96 -0.53 4.76
N VAL A 153 -10.43 0.62 4.37
CA VAL A 153 -9.26 0.69 3.49
C VAL A 153 -8.20 1.60 4.13
N PRO A 154 -7.15 1.02 4.73
CA PRO A 154 -6.03 1.77 5.25
C PRO A 154 -5.23 2.41 4.11
N VAL A 155 -5.14 3.74 4.08
CA VAL A 155 -4.49 4.49 3.00
C VAL A 155 -3.74 5.71 3.51
N GLY A 156 -2.77 6.19 2.71
CA GLY A 156 -2.20 7.53 2.88
C GLY A 156 -3.17 8.61 2.36
N GLU A 157 -2.93 9.86 2.74
CA GLU A 157 -3.76 11.01 2.33
C GLU A 157 -3.84 11.19 0.81
N ASP A 158 -2.76 10.86 0.10
CA ASP A 158 -2.68 10.90 -1.37
C ASP A 158 -3.67 9.94 -2.06
N GLN A 159 -4.17 8.94 -1.36
CA GLN A 159 -5.13 7.96 -1.86
C GLN A 159 -6.60 8.31 -1.53
N LEU A 160 -6.86 9.35 -0.75
CA LEU A 160 -8.25 9.77 -0.44
C LEU A 160 -9.10 10.03 -1.69
N PRO A 161 -8.58 10.69 -2.75
CA PRO A 161 -9.36 10.90 -3.96
C PRO A 161 -9.73 9.60 -4.69
N MET A 162 -8.95 8.53 -4.49
CA MET A 162 -9.24 7.21 -5.04
C MET A 162 -10.38 6.52 -4.29
N ILE A 163 -10.37 6.60 -2.95
CA ILE A 163 -11.45 6.07 -2.14
C ILE A 163 -12.75 6.83 -2.37
N GLU A 164 -12.70 8.16 -2.52
CA GLU A 164 -13.87 8.96 -2.87
C GLU A 164 -14.45 8.54 -4.23
N GLN A 165 -13.61 8.35 -5.24
CA GLN A 165 -14.06 7.86 -6.54
C GLN A 165 -14.65 6.45 -6.47
N THR A 166 -14.10 5.57 -5.64
CA THR A 166 -14.67 4.24 -5.37
C THR A 166 -16.08 4.38 -4.76
N ARG A 167 -16.24 5.26 -3.77
CA ARG A 167 -17.55 5.54 -3.14
C ARG A 167 -18.58 6.03 -4.15
N GLU A 168 -18.20 6.98 -5.02
CA GLU A 168 -19.06 7.46 -6.12
C GLU A 168 -19.53 6.32 -7.04
N ILE A 169 -18.63 5.38 -7.36
CA ILE A 169 -18.97 4.21 -8.18
C ILE A 169 -19.97 3.31 -7.45
N VAL A 170 -19.71 3.01 -6.17
CA VAL A 170 -20.59 2.18 -5.33
C VAL A 170 -21.97 2.81 -5.21
N GLU A 171 -22.04 4.10 -4.87
CA GLU A 171 -23.32 4.83 -4.74
C GLU A 171 -24.10 4.82 -6.05
N LYS A 172 -23.42 5.06 -7.16
CA LYS A 172 -24.07 5.03 -8.49
C LYS A 172 -24.52 3.63 -8.86
N PHE A 173 -23.71 2.61 -8.57
CA PHE A 173 -24.07 1.21 -8.82
C PHE A 173 -25.32 0.83 -8.03
N ASN A 174 -25.30 1.07 -6.71
CA ASN A 174 -26.41 0.73 -5.81
C ASN A 174 -27.70 1.50 -6.17
N LYS A 175 -27.57 2.76 -6.61
CA LYS A 175 -28.72 3.54 -7.06
C LYS A 175 -29.37 2.97 -8.34
N VAL A 176 -28.55 2.44 -9.27
CA VAL A 176 -29.05 1.95 -10.58
C VAL A 176 -29.53 0.51 -10.49
N TYR A 177 -28.81 -0.34 -9.77
CA TYR A 177 -29.00 -1.80 -9.77
C TYR A 177 -29.53 -2.36 -8.45
N GLY A 178 -29.70 -1.53 -7.40
CA GLY A 178 -30.09 -1.94 -6.06
C GLY A 178 -28.89 -2.17 -5.15
N GLU A 179 -29.14 -2.12 -3.84
CA GLU A 179 -28.11 -2.29 -2.79
C GLU A 179 -27.38 -3.62 -2.93
N THR A 180 -26.12 -3.57 -3.36
CA THR A 180 -25.32 -4.74 -3.72
C THR A 180 -23.88 -4.62 -3.24
N LEU A 181 -23.27 -3.44 -3.43
CA LEU A 181 -21.88 -3.16 -3.11
C LEU A 181 -21.74 -2.46 -1.76
N VAL A 182 -20.67 -2.80 -1.02
CA VAL A 182 -20.36 -2.20 0.27
C VAL A 182 -19.61 -0.88 0.07
N LEU A 183 -20.00 0.14 0.84
CA LEU A 183 -19.39 1.46 0.79
C LEU A 183 -18.10 1.49 1.62
N PRO A 184 -16.91 1.73 1.01
CA PRO A 184 -15.65 1.72 1.73
C PRO A 184 -15.43 3.01 2.53
N LYS A 185 -14.66 2.89 3.63
CA LYS A 185 -14.18 4.00 4.46
C LYS A 185 -12.66 3.99 4.46
N ALA A 186 -12.06 5.14 4.13
CA ALA A 186 -10.62 5.34 4.31
C ALA A 186 -10.26 5.44 5.80
N VAL A 187 -9.13 4.82 6.17
CA VAL A 187 -8.51 4.98 7.49
C VAL A 187 -7.10 5.47 7.29
N ILE A 188 -6.82 6.67 7.80
CA ILE A 188 -5.52 7.35 7.69
C ILE A 188 -4.76 7.18 9.01
N PRO A 189 -3.42 7.00 8.98
CA PRO A 189 -2.60 7.03 10.19
C PRO A 189 -2.75 8.36 10.95
N GLU A 190 -2.84 8.30 12.28
CA GLU A 190 -3.04 9.49 13.12
C GLU A 190 -1.79 10.39 13.19
N ASN A 191 -0.58 9.81 13.13
CA ASN A 191 0.67 10.54 13.24
C ASN A 191 1.23 11.01 11.89
N GLU A 192 1.54 12.29 11.75
CA GLU A 192 2.13 12.87 10.54
C GLU A 192 3.49 12.27 10.18
N THR A 193 4.35 11.97 11.16
CA THR A 193 5.65 11.33 10.97
C THR A 193 5.54 9.90 10.41
N GLN A 194 4.42 9.22 10.66
CA GLN A 194 4.11 7.90 10.08
C GLN A 194 3.57 8.00 8.64
N ARG A 195 3.15 9.19 8.20
CA ARG A 195 2.49 9.36 6.90
C ARG A 195 3.48 9.43 5.74
N ARG A 196 4.69 9.97 5.93
CA ARG A 196 5.62 10.20 4.82
C ARG A 196 7.08 10.29 5.27
N LEU A 197 7.83 9.21 5.09
CA LEU A 197 9.27 9.20 5.30
C LEU A 197 9.99 9.70 4.03
N PRO A 198 10.86 10.74 4.11
CA PRO A 198 11.66 11.19 2.98
C PRO A 198 12.71 10.14 2.61
N GLY A 199 13.23 10.20 1.39
CA GLY A 199 14.44 9.46 1.01
C GLY A 199 15.65 9.91 1.82
N VAL A 200 16.70 9.09 1.82
CA VAL A 200 17.95 9.41 2.54
C VAL A 200 18.60 10.72 2.10
N ASP A 201 18.27 11.20 0.92
CA ASP A 201 18.74 12.47 0.35
C ASP A 201 17.92 13.69 0.81
N GLY A 202 16.81 13.50 1.51
CA GLY A 202 15.95 14.56 2.01
C GLY A 202 15.18 15.37 0.97
N LYS A 203 15.37 15.08 -0.32
CA LYS A 203 14.85 15.91 -1.42
C LYS A 203 13.43 15.52 -1.84
N ALA A 204 13.12 14.24 -1.76
CA ALA A 204 11.86 13.68 -2.22
C ALA A 204 11.40 12.52 -1.33
N LYS A 205 10.17 12.04 -1.55
CA LYS A 205 9.70 10.78 -0.99
C LYS A 205 10.68 9.65 -1.33
N MET A 206 10.87 8.73 -0.41
CA MET A 206 11.63 7.50 -0.65
C MET A 206 11.10 6.81 -1.91
N SER A 207 11.97 6.57 -2.87
CA SER A 207 11.62 6.01 -4.17
C SER A 207 12.71 5.11 -4.71
N LYS A 208 12.30 3.93 -5.18
CA LYS A 208 13.22 2.94 -5.77
C LYS A 208 13.95 3.49 -6.99
N SER A 209 13.27 4.26 -7.83
CA SER A 209 13.85 4.87 -9.05
C SER A 209 14.89 5.94 -8.77
N LEU A 210 14.84 6.59 -7.61
CA LEU A 210 15.80 7.60 -7.18
C LEU A 210 17.00 7.01 -6.43
N GLY A 211 16.97 5.71 -6.08
CA GLY A 211 18.04 5.07 -5.33
C GLY A 211 18.23 5.61 -3.90
N ASN A 212 17.23 6.33 -3.36
CA ASN A 212 17.27 7.00 -2.06
C ASN A 212 16.56 6.21 -0.96
N CYS A 213 16.47 4.87 -1.11
CA CYS A 213 15.78 3.97 -0.19
C CYS A 213 16.75 3.26 0.75
N ILE A 214 16.26 2.96 1.98
CA ILE A 214 16.77 1.87 2.82
C ILE A 214 15.72 0.75 2.75
N TYR A 215 16.09 -0.40 2.18
CA TYR A 215 15.20 -1.56 2.06
C TYR A 215 15.15 -2.35 3.36
N LEU A 216 14.05 -3.05 3.61
CA LEU A 216 13.90 -3.89 4.82
C LEU A 216 14.91 -5.02 4.87
N SER A 217 15.36 -5.49 3.71
CA SER A 217 16.35 -6.55 3.55
C SER A 217 17.80 -6.05 3.39
N ASP A 218 18.08 -4.74 3.51
CA ASP A 218 19.45 -4.23 3.41
C ASP A 218 20.30 -4.68 4.60
N ASP A 219 21.53 -5.11 4.31
CA ASP A 219 22.48 -5.51 5.34
C ASP A 219 22.98 -4.32 6.19
N PRO A 220 23.53 -4.55 7.40
CA PRO A 220 23.99 -3.49 8.30
C PRO A 220 25.01 -2.54 7.67
N LYS A 221 25.88 -3.04 6.76
CA LYS A 221 26.89 -2.20 6.11
C LYS A 221 26.23 -1.25 5.10
N THR A 222 25.22 -1.73 4.39
CA THR A 222 24.43 -0.93 3.44
C THR A 222 23.63 0.13 4.19
N VAL A 223 22.93 -0.20 5.28
CA VAL A 223 22.22 0.76 6.13
C VAL A 223 23.16 1.85 6.64
N LYS A 224 24.30 1.44 7.21
CA LYS A 224 25.34 2.38 7.69
C LYS A 224 25.86 3.29 6.57
N LYS A 225 26.08 2.74 5.37
CA LYS A 225 26.52 3.53 4.20
C LYS A 225 25.47 4.55 3.78
N GLN A 226 24.18 4.17 3.75
CA GLN A 226 23.07 5.07 3.42
C GLN A 226 22.96 6.22 4.42
N VAL A 227 22.99 5.93 5.72
CA VAL A 227 22.90 6.97 6.76
C VAL A 227 24.11 7.90 6.73
N ASN A 228 25.32 7.36 6.73
CA ASN A 228 26.53 8.19 6.82
C ASN A 228 26.83 8.96 5.55
N GLY A 229 26.59 8.34 4.37
CA GLY A 229 27.03 8.89 3.09
C GLY A 229 25.97 9.67 2.31
N HIS A 230 24.69 9.41 2.58
CA HIS A 230 23.61 9.96 1.76
C HIS A 230 22.56 10.76 2.54
N MET A 231 22.46 10.60 3.88
CA MET A 231 21.52 11.43 4.63
C MET A 231 22.00 12.88 4.68
N PHE A 232 21.04 13.76 4.46
CA PHE A 232 21.24 15.19 4.54
C PHE A 232 21.79 15.60 5.91
N THR A 233 22.83 16.42 5.91
CA THR A 233 23.36 17.08 7.09
C THR A 233 23.08 18.57 6.99
N ASP A 234 22.92 19.24 8.14
CA ASP A 234 22.74 20.69 8.20
C ASP A 234 23.98 21.39 7.61
N PRO A 235 23.87 22.13 6.50
CA PRO A 235 25.00 22.80 5.87
C PRO A 235 25.57 23.94 6.72
N GLN A 236 24.88 24.38 7.76
CA GLN A 236 25.33 25.44 8.67
C GLN A 236 26.00 24.89 9.93
N HIS A 237 25.85 23.58 10.21
CA HIS A 237 26.47 22.90 11.35
C HIS A 237 27.83 22.31 10.93
N LEU A 238 28.82 23.19 10.73
CA LEU A 238 30.16 22.80 10.27
C LEU A 238 31.07 22.29 11.38
N GLN A 239 30.90 22.83 12.59
CA GLN A 239 31.62 22.41 13.79
C GLN A 239 30.64 21.96 14.86
N ILE A 240 31.08 21.08 15.77
CA ILE A 240 30.25 20.57 16.86
C ILE A 240 29.68 21.70 17.73
N SER A 241 30.43 22.80 17.87
CA SER A 241 30.01 23.97 18.64
C SER A 241 28.96 24.84 17.96
N ASP A 242 28.74 24.65 16.67
CA ASP A 242 27.79 25.47 15.92
C ASP A 242 26.35 25.09 16.30
N PRO A 243 25.42 26.05 16.41
CA PRO A 243 24.00 25.75 16.51
C PRO A 243 23.53 24.97 15.28
N GLY A 244 22.76 23.92 15.51
CA GLY A 244 22.21 23.08 14.43
C GLY A 244 20.71 23.33 14.23
N HIS A 245 20.22 23.01 13.01
CA HIS A 245 18.82 23.08 12.63
C HIS A 245 18.24 21.69 12.51
N ILE A 246 17.11 21.43 13.12
CA ILE A 246 16.39 20.16 13.04
C ILE A 246 15.33 20.15 11.94
N GLU A 247 14.77 21.31 11.59
CA GLU A 247 13.77 21.49 10.54
C GLU A 247 14.38 21.15 9.17
N GLY A 248 13.81 20.14 8.50
CA GLY A 248 14.33 19.64 7.23
C GLY A 248 15.58 18.73 7.35
N ASN A 249 16.07 18.49 8.57
CA ASN A 249 17.16 17.55 8.81
C ASN A 249 16.65 16.11 8.79
N VAL A 250 17.09 15.35 7.79
CA VAL A 250 16.61 13.99 7.53
C VAL A 250 16.90 13.03 8.69
N VAL A 251 18.04 13.19 9.37
CA VAL A 251 18.40 12.34 10.52
C VAL A 251 17.38 12.49 11.64
N PHE A 252 16.98 13.73 11.96
CA PHE A 252 15.96 13.97 12.98
C PHE A 252 14.56 13.54 12.51
N THR A 253 14.22 13.67 11.23
CA THR A 253 12.96 13.14 10.68
C THR A 253 12.87 11.62 10.87
N TYR A 254 13.97 10.90 10.66
CA TYR A 254 13.99 9.45 10.90
C TYR A 254 13.99 9.12 12.40
N LEU A 255 14.65 9.90 13.24
CA LEU A 255 14.56 9.74 14.69
C LEU A 255 13.12 9.96 15.18
N ASP A 256 12.40 10.95 14.67
CA ASP A 256 10.98 11.16 15.00
C ASP A 256 10.10 9.98 14.62
N ALA A 257 10.45 9.24 13.56
CA ALA A 257 9.68 8.11 13.09
C ALA A 257 9.98 6.79 13.84
N PHE A 258 11.21 6.61 14.32
CA PHE A 258 11.68 5.33 14.86
C PHE A 258 12.11 5.37 16.31
N CYS A 259 12.49 6.54 16.86
CA CYS A 259 13.03 6.65 18.20
C CYS A 259 11.94 6.54 19.28
N THR A 260 12.29 5.87 20.36
CA THR A 260 11.52 5.84 21.60
C THR A 260 12.46 6.19 22.77
N ASP A 261 11.91 6.57 23.91
CA ASP A 261 12.73 6.91 25.09
C ASP A 261 13.60 5.73 25.55
N ALA A 262 13.16 4.50 25.33
CA ALA A 262 13.94 3.30 25.66
C ALA A 262 15.28 3.22 24.93
N HIS A 263 15.35 3.71 23.68
CA HIS A 263 16.57 3.71 22.89
C HIS A 263 17.68 4.60 23.50
N PHE A 264 17.30 5.64 24.25
CA PHE A 264 18.29 6.49 24.93
C PHE A 264 19.00 5.73 26.04
N ALA A 265 18.27 5.00 26.87
CA ALA A 265 18.87 4.21 27.94
C ALA A 265 19.89 3.19 27.43
N GLU A 266 19.67 2.65 26.20
CA GLU A 266 20.55 1.62 25.64
C GLU A 266 21.69 2.21 24.79
N PHE A 267 21.41 3.19 23.94
CA PHE A 267 22.37 3.64 22.92
C PHE A 267 22.96 5.03 23.14
N LEU A 268 22.29 5.89 23.94
CA LEU A 268 22.72 7.27 24.17
C LEU A 268 22.25 7.80 25.52
N PRO A 269 22.75 7.22 26.65
CA PRO A 269 22.25 7.47 28.00
C PRO A 269 22.50 8.90 28.55
N ASP A 270 23.20 9.74 27.77
CA ASP A 270 23.40 11.15 28.13
C ASP A 270 22.10 12.00 27.96
N TYR A 271 21.04 11.45 27.36
CA TYR A 271 19.76 12.11 27.15
C TYR A 271 18.61 11.24 27.66
N ALA A 272 17.56 11.88 28.19
CA ALA A 272 16.36 11.19 28.62
C ALA A 272 15.39 10.89 27.46
N ASN A 273 15.36 11.76 26.44
CA ASN A 273 14.43 11.66 25.30
C ASN A 273 14.94 12.44 24.09
N LEU A 274 14.18 12.33 22.97
CA LEU A 274 14.55 12.93 21.68
C LEU A 274 14.50 14.47 21.73
N GLU A 275 13.60 15.08 22.49
CA GLU A 275 13.52 16.55 22.58
C GLU A 275 14.75 17.14 23.28
N GLU A 276 15.24 16.49 24.33
CA GLU A 276 16.49 16.91 25.01
C GLU A 276 17.69 16.83 24.05
N MET A 277 17.78 15.78 23.25
CA MET A 277 18.79 15.64 22.22
C MET A 277 18.68 16.73 21.13
N LYS A 278 17.46 17.02 20.66
CA LYS A 278 17.18 18.09 19.69
C LYS A 278 17.58 19.47 20.26
N ASP A 279 17.27 19.73 21.52
CA ASP A 279 17.63 20.99 22.18
C ASP A 279 19.15 21.15 22.31
N HIS A 280 19.86 20.05 22.58
CA HIS A 280 21.33 20.10 22.59
C HIS A 280 21.87 20.37 21.18
N TYR A 281 21.34 19.74 20.16
CA TYR A 281 21.74 19.99 18.78
C TYR A 281 21.51 21.44 18.35
N ARG A 282 20.36 22.03 18.72
CA ARG A 282 20.03 23.45 18.45
C ARG A 282 21.00 24.42 19.12
N ARG A 283 21.48 24.10 20.34
CA ARG A 283 22.42 24.97 21.09
C ARG A 283 23.86 24.87 20.59
N GLY A 284 24.17 23.86 19.83
CA GLY A 284 25.52 23.45 19.54
C GLY A 284 26.12 22.57 20.67
N GLY A 285 27.10 21.75 20.32
CA GLY A 285 27.76 20.81 21.23
C GLY A 285 27.50 19.34 20.88
N LEU A 286 26.54 19.04 20.02
CA LEU A 286 26.21 17.69 19.57
C LEU A 286 26.50 17.55 18.05
N GLY A 287 27.49 16.73 17.69
CA GLY A 287 27.87 16.53 16.31
C GLY A 287 26.97 15.57 15.53
N ASP A 288 26.83 15.80 14.21
CA ASP A 288 26.04 14.96 13.28
C ASP A 288 26.43 13.48 13.33
N GLY A 289 27.73 13.18 13.52
CA GLY A 289 28.21 11.81 13.63
C GLY A 289 27.58 11.03 14.78
N THR A 290 27.34 11.69 15.93
CA THR A 290 26.66 11.10 17.09
C THR A 290 25.20 10.85 16.76
N CYS A 291 24.51 11.83 16.15
CA CYS A 291 23.12 11.70 15.75
C CYS A 291 22.92 10.55 14.74
N LYS A 292 23.80 10.45 13.75
CA LYS A 292 23.78 9.36 12.74
C LYS A 292 24.08 8.01 13.36
N LYS A 293 25.04 7.92 14.27
CA LYS A 293 25.37 6.67 14.99
C LYS A 293 24.17 6.19 15.81
N PHE A 294 23.51 7.10 16.52
CA PHE A 294 22.30 6.79 17.28
C PHE A 294 21.19 6.27 16.38
N LEU A 295 20.90 6.96 15.27
CA LEU A 295 19.92 6.52 14.27
C LEU A 295 20.27 5.13 13.69
N ILE A 296 21.54 4.86 13.37
CA ILE A 296 21.97 3.55 12.86
C ILE A 296 21.63 2.44 13.85
N ASN A 297 21.89 2.64 15.15
CA ASN A 297 21.57 1.65 16.16
C ASN A 297 20.06 1.36 16.23
N ILE A 298 19.22 2.39 16.21
CA ILE A 298 17.74 2.27 16.19
C ILE A 298 17.26 1.55 14.93
N LEU A 299 17.81 1.90 13.77
CA LEU A 299 17.44 1.22 12.53
C LEU A 299 17.87 -0.24 12.51
N GLU A 300 19.04 -0.56 13.10
CA GLU A 300 19.48 -1.94 13.24
C GLU A 300 18.61 -2.75 14.21
N GLU A 301 18.19 -2.17 15.32
CA GLU A 301 17.23 -2.81 16.23
C GLU A 301 15.90 -3.12 15.51
N THR A 302 15.42 -2.20 14.67
CA THR A 302 14.21 -2.40 13.87
C THR A 302 14.38 -3.45 12.76
N LEU A 303 15.49 -3.38 12.01
CA LEU A 303 15.69 -4.19 10.80
C LEU A 303 16.27 -5.58 11.07
N SER A 304 17.02 -5.75 12.15
CA SER A 304 17.66 -7.04 12.47
C SER A 304 16.66 -8.19 12.62
N PRO A 305 15.56 -8.06 13.39
CA PRO A 305 14.56 -9.13 13.49
C PRO A 305 13.85 -9.37 12.14
N ILE A 306 13.58 -8.32 11.35
CA ILE A 306 12.96 -8.45 10.01
C ILE A 306 13.88 -9.27 9.09
N ARG A 307 15.18 -8.97 9.08
CA ARG A 307 16.16 -9.74 8.28
C ARG A 307 16.29 -11.19 8.74
N ALA A 308 16.29 -11.41 10.06
CA ALA A 308 16.35 -12.75 10.61
C ALA A 308 15.14 -13.60 10.22
N GLU A 309 13.95 -13.02 10.26
CA GLU A 309 12.72 -13.69 9.83
C GLU A 309 12.70 -13.93 8.32
N ARG A 310 13.13 -12.92 7.52
CA ARG A 310 13.27 -13.07 6.08
C ARG A 310 14.20 -14.22 5.71
N ALA A 311 15.33 -14.35 6.38
CA ALA A 311 16.29 -15.44 6.12
C ALA A 311 15.67 -16.84 6.35
N LYS A 312 14.73 -16.99 7.28
CA LYS A 312 14.00 -18.25 7.47
C LYS A 312 13.12 -18.55 6.27
N TRP A 313 12.32 -17.59 5.82
CA TRP A 313 11.44 -17.74 4.67
C TRP A 313 12.21 -17.94 3.35
N GLU A 314 13.34 -17.30 3.17
CA GLU A 314 14.21 -17.50 2.00
C GLU A 314 14.78 -18.92 1.89
N ASN A 315 14.87 -19.64 3.01
CA ASN A 315 15.27 -21.06 3.03
C ASN A 315 14.16 -22.02 2.59
N ASP A 316 12.90 -21.57 2.53
CA ASP A 316 11.74 -22.38 2.10
C ASP A 316 10.80 -21.58 1.17
N ILE A 317 11.28 -21.30 -0.02
CA ILE A 317 10.50 -20.57 -1.04
C ILE A 317 9.27 -21.41 -1.48
N GLY A 318 9.31 -22.73 -1.33
CA GLY A 318 8.16 -23.60 -1.58
C GLY A 318 6.99 -23.27 -0.65
N ALA A 319 7.25 -23.15 0.65
CA ALA A 319 6.22 -22.74 1.63
C ALA A 319 5.68 -21.32 1.34
N VAL A 320 6.54 -20.39 0.94
CA VAL A 320 6.11 -19.03 0.56
C VAL A 320 5.20 -19.04 -0.67
N TYR A 321 5.52 -19.89 -1.66
CA TYR A 321 4.67 -20.09 -2.84
C TYR A 321 3.31 -20.69 -2.45
N ASP A 322 3.29 -21.70 -1.59
CA ASP A 322 2.06 -22.37 -1.16
C ASP A 322 1.14 -21.41 -0.38
N ILE A 323 1.70 -20.56 0.47
CA ILE A 323 0.96 -19.48 1.16
C ILE A 323 0.28 -18.55 0.14
N LEU A 324 1.03 -18.09 -0.86
CA LEU A 324 0.51 -17.19 -1.88
C LEU A 324 -0.57 -17.88 -2.74
N GLN A 325 -0.36 -19.13 -3.10
CA GLN A 325 -1.32 -19.92 -3.87
C GLN A 325 -2.62 -20.13 -3.09
N ALA A 326 -2.53 -20.54 -1.83
CA ALA A 326 -3.69 -20.77 -0.96
C ALA A 326 -4.49 -19.48 -0.72
N GLY A 327 -3.80 -18.38 -0.42
CA GLY A 327 -4.41 -17.07 -0.25
C GLY A 327 -5.09 -16.58 -1.52
N THR A 328 -4.47 -16.79 -2.68
CA THR A 328 -5.06 -16.42 -3.97
C THR A 328 -6.30 -17.29 -4.29
N ALA A 329 -6.28 -18.59 -4.01
CA ALA A 329 -7.46 -19.45 -4.19
C ALA A 329 -8.64 -18.97 -3.34
N LYS A 330 -8.41 -18.65 -2.05
CA LYS A 330 -9.43 -18.07 -1.17
C LYS A 330 -9.97 -16.73 -1.71
N ALA A 331 -9.09 -15.88 -2.21
CA ALA A 331 -9.47 -14.60 -2.81
C ALA A 331 -10.32 -14.78 -4.08
N VAL A 332 -10.03 -15.79 -4.92
CA VAL A 332 -10.86 -16.16 -6.09
C VAL A 332 -12.28 -16.48 -5.67
N GLU A 333 -12.48 -17.27 -4.61
CA GLU A 333 -13.82 -17.61 -4.11
C GLU A 333 -14.56 -16.35 -3.64
N THR A 334 -13.91 -15.52 -2.82
CA THR A 334 -14.49 -14.27 -2.29
C THR A 334 -14.90 -13.31 -3.41
N THR A 335 -14.00 -13.05 -4.35
CA THR A 335 -14.23 -12.08 -5.43
C THR A 335 -15.25 -12.59 -6.45
N ASN A 336 -15.29 -13.88 -6.73
CA ASN A 336 -16.31 -14.49 -7.59
C ASN A 336 -17.72 -14.44 -6.95
N ALA A 337 -17.83 -14.58 -5.63
CA ALA A 337 -19.10 -14.42 -4.94
C ALA A 337 -19.67 -13.00 -5.09
N THR A 338 -18.80 -11.97 -4.99
CA THR A 338 -19.19 -10.58 -5.26
C THR A 338 -19.57 -10.36 -6.72
N LEU A 339 -18.78 -10.90 -7.66
CA LEU A 339 -19.10 -10.80 -9.09
C LEU A 339 -20.46 -11.43 -9.42
N ALA A 340 -20.79 -12.57 -8.80
CA ALA A 340 -22.08 -13.22 -8.98
C ALA A 340 -23.24 -12.32 -8.50
N ARG A 341 -23.10 -11.69 -7.30
CA ARG A 341 -24.10 -10.73 -6.80
C ARG A 341 -24.27 -9.54 -7.74
N VAL A 342 -23.15 -8.98 -8.25
CA VAL A 342 -23.14 -7.87 -9.21
C VAL A 342 -23.87 -8.25 -10.49
N ARG A 343 -23.53 -9.40 -11.10
CA ARG A 343 -24.20 -9.88 -12.32
C ARG A 343 -25.70 -10.12 -12.12
N LYS A 344 -26.08 -10.63 -10.97
CA LYS A 344 -27.50 -10.81 -10.60
C LYS A 344 -28.23 -9.47 -10.50
N ALA A 345 -27.64 -8.48 -9.81
CA ALA A 345 -28.19 -7.14 -9.68
C ALA A 345 -28.36 -6.46 -11.05
N MET A 346 -27.37 -6.62 -11.94
CA MET A 346 -27.39 -6.10 -13.32
C MET A 346 -28.29 -6.92 -14.25
N ARG A 347 -28.84 -8.05 -13.82
CA ARG A 347 -29.66 -8.98 -14.62
C ARG A 347 -28.94 -9.54 -15.86
N ILE A 348 -27.62 -9.77 -15.75
CA ILE A 348 -26.77 -10.34 -16.81
C ILE A 348 -26.27 -11.76 -16.47
N ASN A 349 -26.91 -12.41 -15.51
CA ASN A 349 -26.64 -13.78 -15.06
C ASN A 349 -27.49 -14.82 -15.85
N TYR A 350 -27.50 -14.72 -17.18
CA TYR A 350 -28.42 -15.38 -18.10
C TYR A 350 -28.54 -16.89 -17.94
N PHE A 351 -27.50 -17.58 -17.47
CA PHE A 351 -27.43 -19.04 -17.42
C PHE A 351 -27.52 -19.63 -16.02
N GLU A 352 -27.63 -18.78 -14.99
CA GLU A 352 -27.76 -19.21 -13.60
C GLU A 352 -29.19 -19.60 -13.24
N ASP A 353 -30.20 -18.96 -13.91
CA ASP A 353 -31.60 -19.21 -13.66
C ASP A 353 -32.37 -19.34 -14.99
N ARG A 354 -33.03 -20.48 -15.18
CA ARG A 354 -33.84 -20.79 -16.36
C ARG A 354 -35.18 -20.02 -16.39
N SER A 355 -35.55 -19.29 -15.35
CA SER A 355 -36.78 -18.47 -15.35
C SER A 355 -36.76 -17.40 -16.46
N ILE A 356 -35.60 -16.95 -16.89
CA ILE A 356 -35.40 -16.03 -18.02
C ILE A 356 -36.06 -16.51 -19.30
N ILE A 357 -36.20 -17.84 -19.52
CA ILE A 357 -36.89 -18.40 -20.70
C ILE A 357 -38.36 -17.96 -20.72
N LYS A 358 -39.02 -17.95 -19.57
CA LYS A 358 -40.40 -17.51 -19.44
C LYS A 358 -40.54 -16.00 -19.68
N GLU A 359 -39.58 -15.22 -19.22
CA GLU A 359 -39.56 -13.77 -19.48
C GLU A 359 -39.40 -13.49 -20.95
N TRP A 360 -38.48 -14.15 -21.64
CA TRP A 360 -38.25 -14.00 -23.09
C TRP A 360 -39.44 -14.47 -23.89
N ASP A 361 -40.08 -15.60 -23.57
CA ASP A 361 -41.29 -16.08 -24.22
C ASP A 361 -42.44 -15.04 -24.11
N LYS A 362 -42.60 -14.45 -22.90
CA LYS A 362 -43.58 -13.39 -22.67
C LYS A 362 -43.30 -12.13 -23.50
N LEU A 363 -42.03 -11.68 -23.53
CA LEU A 363 -41.61 -10.52 -24.34
C LEU A 363 -41.86 -10.74 -25.84
N LEU A 364 -41.51 -11.92 -26.35
CA LEU A 364 -41.69 -12.25 -27.76
C LEU A 364 -43.18 -12.37 -28.14
N LYS A 365 -44.02 -12.86 -27.25
CA LYS A 365 -45.51 -12.91 -27.48
C LYS A 365 -46.13 -11.53 -27.44
N ALA A 366 -45.71 -10.64 -26.55
CA ALA A 366 -46.19 -9.26 -26.47
C ALA A 366 -45.79 -8.42 -27.70
N ALA A 367 -44.62 -8.67 -28.31
CA ALA A 367 -44.15 -7.98 -29.50
C ALA A 367 -44.85 -8.42 -30.80
N LYS A 368 -45.66 -9.48 -30.76
CA LYS A 368 -46.46 -9.98 -31.91
C LYS A 368 -47.91 -9.51 -31.88
N GLN A 369 -48.35 -8.86 -30.83
CA GLN A 369 -49.63 -8.17 -30.68
C GLN A 369 -49.48 -6.67 -31.03
#